data_8cbdba3567f379327f7d149b89ff8ca6
#
_entry.id   8cbdba3567f379327f7d149b89ff8ca6
#
_cell.length_a   1.000
_cell.length_b   1.000
_cell.length_c   1.000
_cell.angle_alpha   90.00
_cell.angle_beta   90.00
_cell.angle_gamma   90.00
#
_symmetry.space_group_name_H-M   'P 1'
#
loop_
_entity.id
_entity.type
_entity.pdbx_description
1 polymer ?
#
loop_
_entity_poly.entity_id
_entity_poly.type
_entity_poly.pdbx_seq_one_letter_code
_entity_poly.pdbx_strand_id
1 'polypeptide(L)'
;RAQGLLQWVEVPFADVVTGKLARTTIAVSHRWFEKNHFDPEGQKIEKIQQVLRKEICDGVEFVWLDFLCLSQVWTDKGTFEKRSAEDEAFFQESLACMLPNLFLGARIMVLWDRDYNTKFWPNAEMYVSMQSPTAQGLLPSLNEHYRPVFACMLGFEGQDERIEKRMREDWQELHMDAAIAMLGQDDIKVTNKKDKEVNLEVLRQLPVNLQHY
;
A
#
# COMPACT_ATOMS: atom_id res chain seq x y z
N ARG A 1 -0.60 22.58 0.78
CA ARG A 1 0.14 21.51 0.07
C ARG A 1 1.54 22.05 -0.20
N ALA A 2 2.59 21.27 0.08
CA ALA A 2 3.98 21.68 -0.13
C ALA A 2 4.18 22.01 -1.63
N GLN A 3 4.34 23.29 -1.95
CA GLN A 3 4.46 23.74 -3.33
C GLN A 3 5.69 23.11 -3.98
N GLY A 4 5.48 22.39 -5.09
CA GLY A 4 6.55 21.80 -5.90
C GLY A 4 7.04 20.41 -5.48
N LEU A 5 6.53 19.82 -4.38
CA LEU A 5 6.91 18.45 -3.95
C LEU A 5 5.93 17.38 -4.43
N LEU A 6 4.69 17.76 -4.79
CA LEU A 6 3.68 16.83 -5.29
C LEU A 6 3.52 17.03 -6.80
N GLN A 7 3.56 15.92 -7.51
CA GLN A 7 3.33 15.86 -8.94
C GLN A 7 2.15 14.95 -9.22
N TRP A 8 1.25 15.40 -10.09
CA TRP A 8 0.23 14.53 -10.66
C TRP A 8 0.88 13.65 -11.72
N VAL A 9 0.73 12.34 -11.57
CA VAL A 9 1.24 11.36 -12.55
C VAL A 9 0.07 10.51 -13.01
N GLU A 10 -0.18 10.52 -14.32
CA GLU A 10 -1.13 9.60 -14.94
C GLU A 10 -0.42 8.25 -15.16
N VAL A 11 -1.02 7.18 -14.65
CA VAL A 11 -0.47 5.83 -14.76
C VAL A 11 -1.37 5.00 -15.69
N PRO A 12 -0.93 4.74 -16.93
CA PRO A 12 -1.64 3.82 -17.82
C PRO A 12 -1.72 2.42 -17.18
N PHE A 13 -2.88 1.77 -17.30
CA PHE A 13 -3.04 0.41 -16.76
C PHE A 13 -2.02 -0.58 -17.38
N ALA A 14 -1.62 -0.38 -18.62
CA ALA A 14 -0.55 -1.15 -19.25
C ALA A 14 0.78 -1.08 -18.47
N ASP A 15 1.09 0.05 -17.83
CA ASP A 15 2.31 0.21 -17.03
C ASP A 15 2.23 -0.59 -15.72
N VAL A 16 1.01 -0.80 -15.19
CA VAL A 16 0.75 -1.66 -14.03
C VAL A 16 1.04 -3.12 -14.37
N VAL A 17 0.42 -3.64 -15.45
CA VAL A 17 0.49 -5.06 -15.82
C VAL A 17 1.84 -5.46 -16.42
N THR A 18 2.57 -4.55 -17.04
CA THR A 18 3.90 -4.81 -17.62
C THR A 18 5.05 -4.65 -16.62
N GLY A 19 4.76 -4.26 -15.38
CA GLY A 19 5.77 -4.02 -14.34
C GLY A 19 6.62 -2.76 -14.57
N LYS A 20 6.25 -1.89 -15.51
CA LYS A 20 6.96 -0.63 -15.78
C LYS A 20 6.84 0.32 -14.59
N LEU A 21 5.66 0.37 -13.95
CA LEU A 21 5.42 1.20 -12.79
C LEU A 21 6.37 0.85 -11.61
N ALA A 22 6.68 -0.43 -11.41
CA ALA A 22 7.58 -0.88 -10.35
C ALA A 22 9.03 -0.38 -10.49
N ARG A 23 9.43 0.10 -11.68
CA ARG A 23 10.78 0.63 -11.91
C ARG A 23 10.92 2.08 -11.51
N THR A 24 9.84 2.86 -11.59
CA THR A 24 9.87 4.32 -11.38
C THR A 24 9.15 4.75 -10.11
N THR A 25 8.27 3.91 -9.57
CA THR A 25 7.38 4.29 -8.47
C THR A 25 7.47 3.31 -7.31
N ILE A 26 7.62 3.87 -6.11
CA ILE A 26 7.51 3.13 -4.86
C ILE A 26 6.34 3.68 -4.03
N ALA A 27 5.44 2.80 -3.61
CA ALA A 27 4.37 3.15 -2.67
C ALA A 27 4.72 2.66 -1.27
N VAL A 28 4.41 3.45 -0.26
CA VAL A 28 4.74 3.14 1.13
C VAL A 28 3.51 2.54 1.80
N SER A 29 3.62 1.27 2.18
CA SER A 29 2.61 0.58 2.99
C SER A 29 3.02 0.65 4.46
N HIS A 30 2.16 1.23 5.27
CA HIS A 30 2.44 1.43 6.70
C HIS A 30 1.15 1.59 7.51
N ARG A 31 1.22 1.37 8.81
CA ARG A 31 0.15 1.78 9.71
C ARG A 31 0.40 3.21 10.23
N TRP A 32 -0.62 3.97 10.50
CA TRP A 32 -0.47 5.23 11.22
C TRP A 32 -0.15 4.97 12.70
N PHE A 33 0.77 5.73 13.27
CA PHE A 33 1.10 5.59 14.70
C PHE A 33 -0.01 6.14 15.58
N GLU A 34 -0.59 7.27 15.17
CA GLU A 34 -1.73 7.90 15.85
C GLU A 34 -2.88 8.12 14.87
N LYS A 35 -4.08 8.32 15.41
CA LYS A 35 -5.29 8.50 14.62
C LYS A 35 -5.21 9.70 13.66
N ASN A 36 -4.51 10.74 14.06
CA ASN A 36 -4.42 12.03 13.36
C ASN A 36 -3.02 12.33 12.83
N HIS A 37 -2.06 11.45 13.03
CA HIS A 37 -0.69 11.63 12.56
C HIS A 37 -0.02 10.29 12.24
N PHE A 38 0.50 10.18 11.02
CA PHE A 38 1.12 8.91 10.58
C PHE A 38 2.52 8.70 11.20
N ASP A 39 3.25 9.79 11.50
CA ASP A 39 4.65 9.74 11.95
C ASP A 39 4.99 10.96 12.86
N PRO A 40 4.52 10.99 14.12
CA PRO A 40 4.70 12.15 15.00
C PRO A 40 6.16 12.51 15.29
N GLU A 41 7.04 11.51 15.32
CA GLU A 41 8.45 11.66 15.66
C GLU A 41 9.40 11.62 14.46
N GLY A 42 8.87 11.50 13.23
CA GLY A 42 9.66 11.48 11.99
C GLY A 42 10.40 10.18 11.72
N GLN A 43 10.16 9.12 12.50
CA GLN A 43 10.87 7.84 12.40
C GLN A 43 10.60 7.11 11.08
N LYS A 44 9.37 7.20 10.56
CA LYS A 44 9.02 6.61 9.26
C LYS A 44 9.65 7.36 8.11
N ILE A 45 9.63 8.68 8.16
CA ILE A 45 10.28 9.51 7.14
C ILE A 45 11.77 9.22 7.08
N GLU A 46 12.42 9.10 8.23
CA GLU A 46 13.85 8.73 8.29
C GLU A 46 14.07 7.33 7.68
N LYS A 47 13.22 6.35 8.03
CA LYS A 47 13.32 4.98 7.50
C LYS A 47 13.09 4.95 5.98
N ILE A 48 12.09 5.68 5.46
CA ILE A 48 11.84 5.83 4.03
C ILE A 48 13.10 6.36 3.33
N GLN A 49 13.69 7.43 3.86
CA GLN A 49 14.92 8.02 3.28
C GLN A 49 16.10 7.03 3.30
N GLN A 50 16.24 6.22 4.35
CA GLN A 50 17.29 5.19 4.43
C GLN A 50 17.10 4.11 3.36
N VAL A 51 15.85 3.66 3.12
CA VAL A 51 15.54 2.65 2.10
C VAL A 51 15.75 3.20 0.69
N LEU A 52 15.32 4.43 0.42
CA LEU A 52 15.47 5.08 -0.89
C LEU A 52 16.93 5.27 -1.33
N ARG A 53 17.90 5.20 -0.39
CA ARG A 53 19.34 5.23 -0.70
C ARG A 53 19.93 3.86 -1.04
N LYS A 54 19.16 2.79 -0.93
CA LYS A 54 19.63 1.44 -1.28
C LYS A 54 19.55 1.20 -2.79
N GLU A 55 20.46 0.41 -3.33
CA GLU A 55 20.52 0.02 -4.75
C GLU A 55 19.19 -0.54 -5.27
N ILE A 56 18.44 -1.25 -4.43
CA ILE A 56 17.11 -1.77 -4.81
C ILE A 56 16.12 -0.66 -5.22
N CYS A 57 16.37 0.58 -4.85
CA CYS A 57 15.56 1.75 -5.20
C CYS A 57 16.15 2.56 -6.37
N ASP A 58 17.21 2.09 -7.03
CA ASP A 58 17.77 2.76 -8.19
C ASP A 58 16.71 2.86 -9.31
N GLY A 59 16.58 4.06 -9.88
CA GLY A 59 15.56 4.36 -10.90
C GLY A 59 14.19 4.78 -10.34
N VAL A 60 13.98 4.77 -9.02
CA VAL A 60 12.75 5.31 -8.42
C VAL A 60 12.72 6.84 -8.56
N GLU A 61 11.70 7.33 -9.24
CA GLU A 61 11.46 8.76 -9.49
C GLU A 61 10.35 9.31 -8.59
N PHE A 62 9.37 8.46 -8.22
CA PHE A 62 8.19 8.86 -7.46
C PHE A 62 8.02 8.01 -6.21
N VAL A 63 7.65 8.69 -5.12
CA VAL A 63 7.26 8.07 -3.86
C VAL A 63 5.81 8.42 -3.58
N TRP A 64 4.95 7.40 -3.49
CA TRP A 64 3.59 7.59 -3.05
C TRP A 64 3.47 7.31 -1.55
N LEU A 65 2.94 8.28 -0.81
CA LEU A 65 2.67 8.18 0.62
C LEU A 65 1.27 8.75 0.88
N ASP A 66 0.38 7.97 1.45
CA ASP A 66 -1.04 8.29 1.65
C ASP A 66 -1.25 9.64 2.33
N PHE A 67 -0.46 9.92 3.37
CA PHE A 67 -0.52 11.18 4.11
C PHE A 67 -0.27 12.42 3.24
N LEU A 68 0.59 12.32 2.23
CA LEU A 68 0.92 13.42 1.32
C LEU A 68 0.03 13.44 0.08
N CYS A 69 -0.30 12.25 -0.45
CA CYS A 69 -0.94 12.11 -1.76
C CYS A 69 -2.47 12.15 -1.69
N LEU A 70 -3.06 11.85 -0.52
CA LEU A 70 -4.50 11.90 -0.31
C LEU A 70 -4.89 13.09 0.57
N SER A 71 -6.06 13.67 0.31
CA SER A 71 -6.60 14.74 1.16
C SER A 71 -6.92 14.21 2.55
N GLN A 72 -6.22 14.71 3.55
CA GLN A 72 -6.41 14.35 4.94
C GLN A 72 -7.53 15.17 5.58
N VAL A 73 -8.22 14.59 6.56
CA VAL A 73 -9.24 15.28 7.38
C VAL A 73 -8.65 15.90 8.66
N TRP A 74 -7.36 15.63 8.94
CA TRP A 74 -6.65 16.16 10.07
C TRP A 74 -5.63 17.20 9.61
N THR A 75 -5.62 18.34 10.26
CA THR A 75 -4.60 19.36 10.02
C THR A 75 -3.32 19.00 10.79
N ASP A 76 -2.21 19.61 10.42
CA ASP A 76 -0.94 19.58 11.13
C ASP A 76 -1.05 20.04 12.61
N LYS A 77 -2.12 20.78 12.96
CA LYS A 77 -2.48 21.19 14.33
C LYS A 77 -3.34 20.16 15.07
N GLY A 78 -3.63 19.00 14.45
CA GLY A 78 -4.49 17.96 15.02
C GLY A 78 -5.97 18.34 15.09
N THR A 79 -6.41 19.39 14.39
CA THR A 79 -7.82 19.75 14.27
C THR A 79 -8.48 19.00 13.12
N PHE A 80 -9.74 18.61 13.31
CA PHE A 80 -10.52 17.94 12.26
C PHE A 80 -11.06 18.99 11.30
N GLU A 81 -10.79 18.81 10.00
CA GLU A 81 -11.37 19.59 8.92
C GLU A 81 -12.05 18.65 7.93
N LYS A 82 -13.32 18.90 7.64
CA LYS A 82 -14.05 18.10 6.66
C LYS A 82 -13.48 18.36 5.26
N ARG A 83 -13.28 17.29 4.47
CA ARG A 83 -12.94 17.43 3.05
C ARG A 83 -13.98 18.25 2.31
N SER A 84 -13.56 18.98 1.29
CA SER A 84 -14.48 19.54 0.30
C SER A 84 -15.21 18.40 -0.42
N ALA A 85 -16.32 18.68 -1.10
CA ALA A 85 -17.03 17.65 -1.87
C ALA A 85 -16.13 17.06 -2.99
N GLU A 86 -15.29 17.87 -3.60
CA GLU A 86 -14.32 17.45 -4.61
C GLU A 86 -13.23 16.55 -4.03
N ASP A 87 -12.63 16.95 -2.90
CA ASP A 87 -11.62 16.14 -2.21
C ASP A 87 -12.19 14.81 -1.70
N GLU A 88 -13.45 14.80 -1.24
CA GLU A 88 -14.11 13.57 -0.81
C GLU A 88 -14.37 12.63 -1.99
N ALA A 89 -14.86 13.16 -3.13
CA ALA A 89 -15.06 12.38 -4.35
C ALA A 89 -13.74 11.77 -4.83
N PHE A 90 -12.67 12.56 -4.91
CA PHE A 90 -11.33 12.09 -5.26
C PHE A 90 -10.82 11.01 -4.29
N PHE A 91 -11.02 11.20 -2.99
CA PHE A 91 -10.61 10.23 -1.98
C PHE A 91 -11.33 8.89 -2.15
N GLN A 92 -12.66 8.90 -2.37
CA GLN A 92 -13.44 7.69 -2.59
C GLN A 92 -13.07 6.97 -3.88
N GLU A 93 -12.87 7.70 -4.98
CA GLU A 93 -12.38 7.14 -6.24
C GLU A 93 -10.98 6.53 -6.07
N SER A 94 -10.09 7.20 -5.32
CA SER A 94 -8.77 6.68 -5.03
C SER A 94 -8.81 5.34 -4.31
N LEU A 95 -9.67 5.20 -3.29
CA LEU A 95 -9.83 3.95 -2.57
C LEU A 95 -10.38 2.82 -3.45
N ALA A 96 -11.36 3.15 -4.31
CA ALA A 96 -12.05 2.14 -5.12
C ALA A 96 -11.23 1.65 -6.32
N CYS A 97 -10.47 2.53 -6.97
CA CYS A 97 -9.83 2.24 -8.27
C CYS A 97 -8.31 2.44 -8.24
N MET A 98 -7.82 3.56 -7.72
CA MET A 98 -6.41 3.94 -7.84
C MET A 98 -5.51 3.07 -6.95
N LEU A 99 -5.86 2.91 -5.68
CA LEU A 99 -4.99 2.22 -4.71
C LEU A 99 -4.77 0.74 -5.04
N PRO A 100 -5.79 -0.07 -5.38
CA PRO A 100 -5.56 -1.45 -5.77
C PRO A 100 -4.60 -1.58 -6.95
N ASN A 101 -4.73 -0.73 -7.97
CA ASN A 101 -3.86 -0.72 -9.13
C ASN A 101 -2.44 -0.23 -8.79
N LEU A 102 -2.30 0.77 -7.93
CA LEU A 102 -1.01 1.25 -7.46
C LEU A 102 -0.24 0.14 -6.73
N PHE A 103 -0.89 -0.53 -5.76
CA PHE A 103 -0.25 -1.61 -5.00
C PHE A 103 -0.04 -2.87 -5.84
N LEU A 104 -0.81 -3.07 -6.91
CA LEU A 104 -0.60 -4.15 -7.87
C LEU A 104 0.57 -3.88 -8.82
N GLY A 105 0.89 -2.63 -9.14
CA GLY A 105 1.87 -2.29 -10.18
C GLY A 105 3.17 -1.67 -9.67
N ALA A 106 3.15 -0.89 -8.59
CA ALA A 106 4.32 -0.22 -8.05
C ALA A 106 5.22 -1.17 -7.25
N ARG A 107 6.45 -0.75 -6.98
CA ARG A 107 7.26 -1.31 -5.90
C ARG A 107 6.66 -0.89 -4.57
N ILE A 108 6.67 -1.77 -3.57
CA ILE A 108 6.03 -1.48 -2.28
C ILE A 108 7.06 -1.51 -1.16
N MET A 109 7.24 -0.38 -0.49
CA MET A 109 8.02 -0.30 0.75
C MET A 109 7.11 -0.63 1.93
N VAL A 110 7.32 -1.80 2.52
CA VAL A 110 6.59 -2.24 3.72
C VAL A 110 7.33 -1.76 4.96
N LEU A 111 6.83 -0.70 5.61
CA LEU A 111 7.35 -0.25 6.90
C LEU A 111 6.75 -1.11 8.00
N TRP A 112 7.43 -2.22 8.29
CA TRP A 112 6.91 -3.23 9.19
C TRP A 112 7.30 -2.95 10.64
N ASP A 113 6.29 -2.99 11.53
CA ASP A 113 6.45 -3.01 12.98
C ASP A 113 5.52 -4.08 13.59
N ARG A 114 5.58 -4.25 14.91
CA ARG A 114 4.81 -5.27 15.63
C ARG A 114 3.30 -5.23 15.35
N ASP A 115 2.74 -4.03 15.15
CA ASP A 115 1.30 -3.85 14.99
C ASP A 115 0.84 -3.78 13.53
N TYR A 116 1.77 -3.85 12.58
CA TYR A 116 1.48 -3.80 11.14
C TYR A 116 0.40 -4.83 10.77
N ASN A 117 0.60 -6.08 11.15
CA ASN A 117 -0.31 -7.19 10.82
C ASN A 117 -1.70 -7.10 11.47
N THR A 118 -1.88 -6.18 12.43
CA THR A 118 -3.19 -5.97 13.05
C THR A 118 -4.07 -5.01 12.26
N LYS A 119 -3.58 -4.44 11.15
CA LYS A 119 -4.27 -3.40 10.38
C LYS A 119 -4.71 -3.91 9.02
N PHE A 120 -5.96 -3.59 8.66
CA PHE A 120 -6.56 -4.01 7.41
C PHE A 120 -5.79 -3.51 6.19
N TRP A 121 -5.62 -2.18 6.07
CA TRP A 121 -4.99 -1.57 4.90
C TRP A 121 -3.56 -2.08 4.65
N PRO A 122 -2.64 -2.04 5.62
CA PRO A 122 -1.29 -2.56 5.43
C PRO A 122 -1.25 -4.02 4.95
N ASN A 123 -2.10 -4.89 5.52
CA ASN A 123 -2.17 -6.29 5.09
C ASN A 123 -2.72 -6.46 3.67
N ALA A 124 -3.77 -5.69 3.31
CA ALA A 124 -4.34 -5.72 1.97
C ALA A 124 -3.35 -5.22 0.91
N GLU A 125 -2.68 -4.11 1.19
CA GLU A 125 -1.63 -3.52 0.35
C GLU A 125 -0.46 -4.49 0.13
N MET A 126 0.02 -5.09 1.22
CA MET A 126 1.09 -6.09 1.18
C MET A 126 0.65 -7.32 0.36
N TYR A 127 -0.54 -7.87 0.63
CA TYR A 127 -1.05 -9.02 -0.13
C TYR A 127 -1.12 -8.73 -1.63
N VAL A 128 -1.74 -7.62 -2.04
CA VAL A 128 -1.85 -7.24 -3.45
C VAL A 128 -0.46 -7.07 -4.09
N SER A 129 0.51 -6.52 -3.36
CA SER A 129 1.87 -6.33 -3.86
C SER A 129 2.64 -7.64 -4.11
N MET A 130 2.23 -8.73 -3.46
CA MET A 130 2.78 -10.07 -3.65
C MET A 130 2.14 -10.83 -4.82
N GLN A 131 1.14 -10.23 -5.48
CA GLN A 131 0.44 -10.83 -6.61
C GLN A 131 0.88 -10.22 -7.94
N SER A 132 0.79 -10.99 -9.01
CA SER A 132 1.00 -10.54 -10.39
C SER A 132 -0.29 -10.65 -11.18
N PRO A 133 -0.64 -9.62 -11.99
CA PRO A 133 -1.75 -9.70 -12.91
C PRO A 133 -1.43 -10.67 -14.05
N THR A 134 -2.35 -11.56 -14.36
CA THR A 134 -2.25 -12.53 -15.47
C THR A 134 -3.57 -12.64 -16.19
N ALA A 135 -3.57 -13.29 -17.36
CA ALA A 135 -4.81 -13.58 -18.10
C ALA A 135 -5.79 -14.49 -17.30
N GLN A 136 -5.29 -15.18 -16.28
CA GLN A 136 -6.10 -16.03 -15.39
C GLN A 136 -6.55 -15.29 -14.11
N GLY A 137 -6.22 -13.99 -13.98
CA GLY A 137 -6.46 -13.19 -12.79
C GLY A 137 -5.17 -12.92 -12.00
N LEU A 138 -5.27 -12.79 -10.70
CA LEU A 138 -4.13 -12.60 -9.81
C LEU A 138 -3.50 -13.93 -9.41
N LEU A 139 -2.20 -14.04 -9.62
CA LEU A 139 -1.40 -15.20 -9.21
C LEU A 139 -0.23 -14.74 -8.33
N PRO A 140 0.30 -15.61 -7.44
CA PRO A 140 1.52 -15.32 -6.69
C PRO A 140 2.65 -14.83 -7.59
N SER A 141 3.30 -13.73 -7.22
CA SER A 141 4.41 -13.18 -8.00
C SER A 141 5.61 -14.12 -7.98
N LEU A 142 6.18 -14.40 -9.14
CA LEU A 142 7.50 -15.04 -9.24
C LEU A 142 8.57 -14.10 -8.66
N ASN A 143 9.73 -14.65 -8.28
CA ASN A 143 10.80 -13.88 -7.64
C ASN A 143 11.22 -12.65 -8.45
N GLU A 144 11.29 -12.75 -9.78
CA GLU A 144 11.64 -11.66 -10.70
C GLU A 144 10.59 -10.54 -10.78
N HIS A 145 9.34 -10.83 -10.38
CA HIS A 145 8.22 -9.90 -10.36
C HIS A 145 7.79 -9.54 -8.92
N TYR A 146 8.53 -10.02 -7.94
CA TYR A 146 8.25 -9.72 -6.54
C TYR A 146 8.60 -8.26 -6.23
N ARG A 147 7.62 -7.49 -5.74
CA ARG A 147 7.73 -6.04 -5.61
C ARG A 147 7.90 -5.50 -4.19
N PRO A 148 7.53 -6.23 -3.11
CA PRO A 148 7.71 -5.73 -1.75
C PRO A 148 9.19 -5.56 -1.38
N VAL A 149 9.48 -4.49 -0.64
CA VAL A 149 10.77 -4.21 0.00
C VAL A 149 10.47 -3.99 1.48
N PHE A 150 10.89 -4.92 2.31
CA PHE A 150 10.65 -4.83 3.74
C PHE A 150 11.67 -3.89 4.41
N ALA A 151 11.17 -3.08 5.31
CA ALA A 151 11.94 -2.16 6.12
C ALA A 151 11.40 -2.20 7.56
N CYS A 152 11.98 -3.05 8.37
CA CYS A 152 11.57 -3.26 9.75
C CYS A 152 12.03 -2.09 10.63
N MET A 153 11.19 -1.73 11.61
CA MET A 153 11.42 -0.61 12.52
C MET A 153 10.88 -0.92 13.93
N LEU A 154 11.14 -0.02 14.89
CA LEU A 154 10.62 -0.11 16.27
C LEU A 154 10.98 -1.43 16.97
N GLY A 155 12.29 -1.74 17.01
CA GLY A 155 12.85 -2.92 17.67
C GLY A 155 12.93 -4.17 16.80
N PHE A 156 12.66 -4.02 15.49
CA PHE A 156 12.81 -5.10 14.51
C PHE A 156 13.87 -4.79 13.45
N GLU A 157 14.69 -3.77 13.67
CA GLU A 157 15.75 -3.37 12.76
C GLU A 157 16.69 -4.54 12.47
N GLY A 158 17.05 -4.70 11.19
CA GLY A 158 17.90 -5.82 10.74
C GLY A 158 17.21 -7.17 10.62
N GLN A 159 15.89 -7.24 10.78
CA GLN A 159 15.10 -8.46 10.61
C GLN A 159 14.33 -8.52 9.28
N ASP A 160 14.65 -7.62 8.35
CA ASP A 160 13.91 -7.43 7.09
C ASP A 160 13.69 -8.77 6.36
N GLU A 161 14.73 -9.53 6.10
CA GLU A 161 14.65 -10.83 5.39
C GLU A 161 13.84 -11.89 6.15
N ARG A 162 13.97 -11.93 7.48
CA ARG A 162 13.22 -12.89 8.31
C ARG A 162 11.73 -12.59 8.29
N ILE A 163 11.38 -11.32 8.42
CA ILE A 163 9.99 -10.87 8.40
C ILE A 163 9.40 -11.04 7.00
N GLU A 164 10.13 -10.64 5.97
CA GLU A 164 9.73 -10.85 4.58
C GLU A 164 9.41 -12.32 4.29
N LYS A 165 10.33 -13.23 4.64
CA LYS A 165 10.12 -14.68 4.45
C LYS A 165 8.84 -15.14 5.11
N ARG A 166 8.60 -14.75 6.37
CA ARG A 166 7.38 -15.11 7.09
C ARG A 166 6.13 -14.54 6.41
N MET A 167 6.15 -13.27 6.00
CA MET A 167 5.00 -12.66 5.34
C MET A 167 4.70 -13.31 3.98
N ARG A 168 5.73 -13.73 3.26
CA ARG A 168 5.56 -14.52 2.03
C ARG A 168 4.90 -15.87 2.30
N GLU A 169 5.36 -16.60 3.32
CA GLU A 169 4.77 -17.88 3.73
C GLU A 169 3.31 -17.73 4.16
N ASP A 170 2.96 -16.65 4.86
CA ASP A 170 1.61 -16.42 5.38
C ASP A 170 0.63 -15.92 4.29
N TRP A 171 1.10 -15.17 3.27
CA TRP A 171 0.21 -14.41 2.39
C TRP A 171 0.36 -14.67 0.90
N GLN A 172 1.58 -14.92 0.39
CA GLN A 172 1.84 -14.91 -1.06
C GLN A 172 1.05 -15.98 -1.82
N GLU A 173 0.95 -17.18 -1.27
CA GLU A 173 0.29 -18.33 -1.89
C GLU A 173 -1.23 -18.37 -1.67
N LEU A 174 -1.79 -17.39 -0.93
CA LEU A 174 -3.23 -17.36 -0.69
C LEU A 174 -3.98 -16.98 -1.98
N HIS A 175 -4.99 -17.77 -2.31
CA HIS A 175 -6.00 -17.32 -3.26
C HIS A 175 -6.79 -16.13 -2.69
N MET A 176 -7.35 -15.32 -3.58
CA MET A 176 -8.08 -14.09 -3.22
C MET A 176 -9.14 -14.34 -2.14
N ASP A 177 -9.94 -15.40 -2.26
CA ASP A 177 -10.98 -15.71 -1.26
C ASP A 177 -10.41 -15.99 0.13
N ALA A 178 -9.27 -16.70 0.20
CA ALA A 178 -8.58 -16.98 1.46
C ALA A 178 -7.98 -15.70 2.06
N ALA A 179 -7.37 -14.85 1.25
CA ALA A 179 -6.86 -13.56 1.69
C ALA A 179 -7.99 -12.64 2.19
N ILE A 180 -9.13 -12.60 1.50
CA ILE A 180 -10.33 -11.86 1.92
C ILE A 180 -10.85 -12.40 3.25
N ALA A 181 -10.89 -13.73 3.43
CA ALA A 181 -11.30 -14.35 4.69
C ALA A 181 -10.38 -13.96 5.85
N MET A 182 -9.05 -13.95 5.63
CA MET A 182 -8.08 -13.49 6.63
C MET A 182 -8.26 -12.00 6.95
N LEU A 183 -8.35 -11.14 5.93
CA LEU A 183 -8.56 -9.70 6.10
C LEU A 183 -9.91 -9.40 6.79
N GLY A 184 -10.89 -10.28 6.63
CA GLY A 184 -12.21 -10.19 7.25
C GLY A 184 -12.24 -10.46 8.75
N GLN A 185 -11.21 -11.10 9.33
CA GLN A 185 -11.17 -11.50 10.74
C GLN A 185 -11.30 -10.32 11.70
N ASP A 186 -11.87 -10.55 12.89
CA ASP A 186 -12.17 -9.51 13.88
C ASP A 186 -10.91 -8.89 14.50
N ASP A 187 -9.81 -9.62 14.54
CA ASP A 187 -8.51 -9.15 15.04
C ASP A 187 -7.78 -8.22 14.04
N ILE A 188 -8.16 -8.25 12.76
CA ILE A 188 -7.71 -7.30 11.75
C ILE A 188 -8.53 -6.01 11.86
N LYS A 189 -7.91 -4.98 12.41
CA LYS A 189 -8.56 -3.71 12.76
C LYS A 189 -8.62 -2.75 11.58
N VAL A 190 -9.71 -2.03 11.47
CA VAL A 190 -9.92 -0.91 10.56
C VAL A 190 -10.46 0.27 11.34
N THR A 191 -10.17 1.48 10.89
CA THR A 191 -10.65 2.71 11.56
C THR A 191 -12.16 2.84 11.48
N ASN A 192 -12.77 2.46 10.35
CA ASN A 192 -14.21 2.46 10.14
C ASN A 192 -14.66 1.09 9.61
N LYS A 193 -15.56 0.40 10.33
CA LYS A 193 -16.03 -0.94 9.96
C LYS A 193 -16.70 -1.00 8.60
N LYS A 194 -17.44 0.05 8.20
CA LYS A 194 -18.07 0.12 6.87
C LYS A 194 -17.04 0.12 5.75
N ASP A 195 -15.88 0.76 5.98
CA ASP A 195 -14.80 0.78 4.99
C ASP A 195 -14.23 -0.62 4.77
N LYS A 196 -14.19 -1.48 5.80
CA LYS A 196 -13.69 -2.86 5.68
C LYS A 196 -14.52 -3.67 4.68
N GLU A 197 -15.85 -3.64 4.80
CA GLU A 197 -16.76 -4.38 3.91
C GLU A 197 -16.66 -3.90 2.45
N VAL A 198 -16.66 -2.57 2.26
CA VAL A 198 -16.52 -1.96 0.92
C VAL A 198 -15.20 -2.35 0.28
N ASN A 199 -14.11 -2.29 1.04
CA ASN A 199 -12.78 -2.56 0.49
C ASN A 199 -12.51 -4.05 0.28
N LEU A 200 -13.12 -4.95 1.05
CA LEU A 200 -13.12 -6.38 0.75
C LEU A 200 -13.82 -6.65 -0.59
N GLU A 201 -14.90 -5.92 -0.90
CA GLU A 201 -15.58 -6.05 -2.19
C GLU A 201 -14.71 -5.49 -3.34
N VAL A 202 -14.04 -4.36 -3.14
CA VAL A 202 -13.07 -3.82 -4.13
C VAL A 202 -11.98 -4.85 -4.44
N LEU A 203 -11.44 -5.54 -3.44
CA LEU A 203 -10.46 -6.61 -3.64
C LEU A 203 -11.03 -7.79 -4.42
N ARG A 204 -12.30 -8.20 -4.17
CA ARG A 204 -12.97 -9.26 -4.95
C ARG A 204 -13.10 -8.91 -6.42
N GLN A 205 -13.35 -7.65 -6.73
CA GLN A 205 -13.51 -7.17 -8.11
C GLN A 205 -12.19 -7.00 -8.86
N LEU A 206 -11.07 -6.91 -8.15
CA LEU A 206 -9.76 -6.67 -8.78
C LEU A 206 -9.40 -7.71 -9.86
N PRO A 207 -9.53 -9.03 -9.63
CA PRO A 207 -9.27 -10.04 -10.67
C PRO A 207 -10.22 -9.93 -11.87
N VAL A 208 -11.48 -9.56 -11.63
CA VAL A 208 -12.50 -9.41 -12.68
C VAL A 208 -12.16 -8.22 -13.57
N ASN A 209 -11.76 -7.11 -12.97
CA ASN A 209 -11.37 -5.91 -13.70
C ASN A 209 -10.14 -6.14 -14.60
N LEU A 210 -9.23 -7.04 -14.19
CA LEU A 210 -8.06 -7.43 -14.99
C LEU A 210 -8.41 -8.22 -16.25
N GLN A 211 -9.53 -8.94 -16.28
CA GLN A 211 -9.96 -9.73 -17.45
C GLN A 211 -10.50 -8.89 -18.61
N HIS A 212 -10.75 -7.60 -18.37
CA HIS A 212 -11.26 -6.68 -19.39
C HIS A 212 -10.15 -5.92 -20.13
N TYR A 213 -8.89 -6.21 -19.85
CA TYR A 213 -7.70 -5.62 -20.44
C TYR A 213 -6.79 -6.71 -21.06
#